data_37f87c4e34909d1a37f673a57701aace
#
_entry.id   37f87c4e34909d1a37f673a57701aace
#
_cell.length_a   1.000
_cell.length_b   1.000
_cell.length_c   1.000
_cell.angle_alpha   90.00
_cell.angle_beta   90.00
_cell.angle_gamma   90.00
#
_symmetry.space_group_name_H-M   'P 1'
#
loop_
_entity.id
_entity.type
_entity.pdbx_description
1 polymer ?
#
loop_
_entity_poly.entity_id
_entity_poly.type
_entity_poly.pdbx_seq_one_letter_code
_entity_poly.pdbx_strand_id
1 'polypeptide(L)'
;MIHTYNEYHLGDNLVHLNYLRRVCKDNPDLEFTHHCNPMHHSQLTPLLEDLPISLQGLSIPPGTVNAWIGRDNYFYNHPLQHDWVNFHLEWFDHLSNLLELPSPMACREDLLFEYPALNAPIPIEFDYLIINALPQSGQLPDFDAQFFKNRVRNLLNEGFSVITTNPTGMGLSTLEMGLDVTGIGSLSKYCKHIEGVATGPMWTTFNCFNLDKVLSRKFYCAHQSVNLTDNTTTLNKL
;
A
#
# COMPACT_ATOMS: atom_id res chain seq x y z
N MET A 1 -25.16 -2.24 8.22
CA MET A 1 -23.90 -2.99 7.95
C MET A 1 -23.75 -3.16 6.44
N ILE A 2 -22.63 -2.73 5.87
CA ILE A 2 -22.34 -2.74 4.44
C ILE A 2 -21.26 -3.78 4.17
N HIS A 3 -21.44 -4.60 3.13
CA HIS A 3 -20.50 -5.66 2.78
C HIS A 3 -19.71 -5.28 1.53
N THR A 4 -18.37 -5.38 1.61
CA THR A 4 -17.44 -5.25 0.48
C THR A 4 -16.55 -6.49 0.39
N TYR A 5 -15.98 -6.78 -0.77
CA TYR A 5 -14.99 -7.85 -0.88
C TYR A 5 -13.89 -7.54 -1.88
N ASN A 6 -12.72 -8.11 -1.62
CA ASN A 6 -11.60 -8.16 -2.54
C ASN A 6 -10.80 -9.46 -2.29
N GLU A 7 -10.88 -10.40 -3.19
CA GLU A 7 -10.25 -11.74 -3.07
C GLU A 7 -8.76 -11.76 -3.47
N TYR A 8 -8.25 -10.65 -4.02
CA TYR A 8 -6.92 -10.58 -4.61
C TYR A 8 -5.82 -10.18 -3.60
N HIS A 9 -4.85 -9.40 -4.06
CA HIS A 9 -3.60 -9.18 -3.36
C HIS A 9 -3.72 -8.25 -2.14
N LEU A 10 -2.77 -8.38 -1.22
CA LEU A 10 -2.69 -7.55 -0.02
C LEU A 10 -2.66 -6.05 -0.34
N GLY A 11 -1.93 -5.63 -1.40
CA GLY A 11 -1.85 -4.22 -1.81
C GLY A 11 -3.22 -3.64 -2.18
N ASP A 12 -4.02 -4.38 -2.95
CA ASP A 12 -5.36 -3.96 -3.36
C ASP A 12 -6.30 -3.83 -2.14
N ASN A 13 -6.19 -4.76 -1.18
CA ASN A 13 -6.95 -4.69 0.07
C ASN A 13 -6.54 -3.49 0.92
N LEU A 14 -5.25 -3.19 1.05
CA LEU A 14 -4.75 -2.03 1.80
C LEU A 14 -5.30 -0.72 1.24
N VAL A 15 -5.26 -0.56 -0.08
CA VAL A 15 -5.76 0.65 -0.76
C VAL A 15 -7.28 0.78 -0.60
N HIS A 16 -8.03 -0.33 -0.72
CA HIS A 16 -9.47 -0.32 -0.49
C HIS A 16 -9.83 0.00 0.98
N LEU A 17 -9.13 -0.58 1.94
CA LEU A 17 -9.37 -0.29 3.36
C LEU A 17 -9.04 1.17 3.71
N ASN A 18 -8.08 1.81 3.02
CA ASN A 18 -7.83 3.24 3.17
C ASN A 18 -9.05 4.07 2.72
N TYR A 19 -9.70 3.68 1.61
CA TYR A 19 -10.96 4.28 1.20
C TYR A 19 -12.06 4.08 2.26
N LEU A 20 -12.28 2.87 2.76
CA LEU A 20 -13.27 2.61 3.81
C LEU A 20 -12.99 3.40 5.09
N ARG A 21 -11.70 3.57 5.45
CA ARG A 21 -11.31 4.42 6.56
C ARG A 21 -11.81 5.85 6.40
N ARG A 22 -11.65 6.43 5.20
CA ARG A 22 -12.16 7.78 4.91
C ARG A 22 -13.68 7.83 4.97
N VAL A 23 -14.37 6.83 4.40
CA VAL A 23 -15.83 6.73 4.48
C VAL A 23 -16.31 6.69 5.94
N CYS A 24 -15.70 5.88 6.80
CA CYS A 24 -16.06 5.79 8.23
C CYS A 24 -15.77 7.10 8.97
N LYS A 25 -14.71 7.83 8.61
CA LYS A 25 -14.38 9.12 9.22
C LYS A 25 -15.47 10.17 8.97
N ASP A 26 -16.01 10.18 7.74
CA ASP A 26 -17.08 11.10 7.35
C ASP A 26 -18.48 10.61 7.77
N ASN A 27 -18.62 9.31 8.00
CA ASN A 27 -19.89 8.65 8.34
C ASN A 27 -19.67 7.68 9.53
N PRO A 28 -19.51 8.17 10.74
CA PRO A 28 -19.12 7.37 11.92
C PRO A 28 -20.13 6.30 12.35
N ASP A 29 -21.39 6.43 11.91
CA ASP A 29 -22.46 5.46 12.20
C ASP A 29 -22.48 4.27 11.23
N LEU A 30 -21.65 4.28 10.19
CA LEU A 30 -21.57 3.18 9.23
C LEU A 30 -20.67 2.06 9.76
N GLU A 31 -21.15 0.84 9.60
CA GLU A 31 -20.40 -0.37 9.90
C GLU A 31 -20.14 -1.17 8.61
N PHE A 32 -18.90 -1.65 8.44
CA PHE A 32 -18.50 -2.44 7.29
C PHE A 32 -18.05 -3.85 7.68
N THR A 33 -18.35 -4.78 6.79
CA THR A 33 -17.71 -6.10 6.76
C THR A 33 -16.96 -6.23 5.46
N HIS A 34 -15.62 -6.33 5.52
CA HIS A 34 -14.79 -6.54 4.36
C HIS A 34 -14.38 -8.01 4.25
N HIS A 35 -14.72 -8.64 3.13
CA HIS A 35 -14.38 -10.02 2.84
C HIS A 35 -13.10 -10.08 2.00
N CYS A 36 -12.08 -10.76 2.51
CA CYS A 36 -10.81 -10.94 1.80
C CYS A 36 -10.19 -12.30 2.13
N ASN A 37 -9.09 -12.61 1.44
CA ASN A 37 -8.38 -13.86 1.71
C ASN A 37 -7.88 -13.88 3.16
N PRO A 38 -8.21 -14.92 3.95
CA PRO A 38 -7.81 -15.04 5.36
C PRO A 38 -6.31 -14.92 5.61
N MET A 39 -5.47 -15.23 4.61
CA MET A 39 -4.02 -15.05 4.72
C MET A 39 -3.60 -13.59 4.94
N HIS A 40 -4.46 -12.62 4.61
CA HIS A 40 -4.19 -11.20 4.80
C HIS A 40 -4.67 -10.66 6.15
N HIS A 41 -5.53 -11.39 6.88
CA HIS A 41 -6.18 -10.91 8.11
C HIS A 41 -5.17 -10.45 9.15
N SER A 42 -4.13 -11.23 9.43
CA SER A 42 -3.12 -10.89 10.45
C SER A 42 -2.38 -9.57 10.15
N GLN A 43 -2.24 -9.23 8.87
CA GLN A 43 -1.56 -8.01 8.42
C GLN A 43 -2.51 -6.80 8.35
N LEU A 44 -3.80 -7.03 8.12
CA LEU A 44 -4.80 -5.97 7.97
C LEU A 44 -5.45 -5.58 9.31
N THR A 45 -5.64 -6.55 10.22
CA THR A 45 -6.32 -6.32 11.52
C THR A 45 -5.72 -5.15 12.31
N PRO A 46 -4.38 -5.00 12.47
CA PRO A 46 -3.83 -3.88 13.23
C PRO A 46 -4.15 -2.49 12.67
N LEU A 47 -4.48 -2.42 11.38
CA LEU A 47 -4.85 -1.17 10.71
C LEU A 47 -6.32 -0.77 10.97
N LEU A 48 -7.14 -1.68 11.47
CA LEU A 48 -8.59 -1.51 11.60
C LEU A 48 -9.07 -1.40 13.05
N GLU A 49 -8.18 -1.49 14.04
CA GLU A 49 -8.54 -1.53 15.46
C GLU A 49 -9.35 -0.31 15.95
N ASP A 50 -9.21 0.83 15.26
CA ASP A 50 -9.92 2.07 15.58
C ASP A 50 -11.15 2.33 14.69
N LEU A 51 -11.56 1.34 13.87
CA LEU A 51 -12.60 1.51 12.86
C LEU A 51 -13.74 0.50 13.04
N PRO A 52 -14.98 0.87 12.68
CA PRO A 52 -16.13 -0.03 12.64
C PRO A 52 -16.09 -0.96 11.39
N ILE A 53 -14.92 -1.58 11.14
CA ILE A 53 -14.69 -2.48 10.01
C ILE A 53 -14.27 -3.84 10.53
N SER A 54 -15.02 -4.88 10.19
CA SER A 54 -14.67 -6.27 10.49
C SER A 54 -14.14 -6.98 9.24
N LEU A 55 -13.15 -7.87 9.43
CA LEU A 55 -12.65 -8.75 8.36
C LEU A 55 -13.33 -10.11 8.43
N GLN A 56 -13.70 -10.64 7.27
CA GLN A 56 -14.26 -11.96 7.10
C GLN A 56 -13.57 -12.70 5.94
N GLY A 57 -13.66 -14.05 5.95
CA GLY A 57 -13.20 -14.85 4.83
C GLY A 57 -14.12 -14.70 3.60
N LEU A 58 -13.74 -15.36 2.50
CA LEU A 58 -14.41 -15.24 1.19
C LEU A 58 -15.81 -15.91 1.09
N SER A 59 -16.52 -16.07 2.21
CA SER A 59 -17.95 -16.40 2.19
C SER A 59 -18.74 -15.12 1.93
N ILE A 60 -18.97 -14.80 0.67
CA ILE A 60 -19.48 -13.51 0.22
C ILE A 60 -21.02 -13.54 0.18
N PRO A 61 -21.72 -12.74 1.00
CA PRO A 61 -23.19 -12.63 0.95
C PRO A 61 -23.69 -12.03 -0.38
N PRO A 62 -24.92 -12.34 -0.80
CA PRO A 62 -25.55 -11.64 -1.92
C PRO A 62 -25.62 -10.12 -1.68
N GLY A 63 -25.40 -9.33 -2.72
CA GLY A 63 -25.42 -7.85 -2.63
C GLY A 63 -24.12 -7.23 -2.12
N THR A 64 -23.10 -8.02 -1.84
CA THR A 64 -21.77 -7.51 -1.47
C THR A 64 -21.09 -6.79 -2.64
N VAL A 65 -20.54 -5.61 -2.40
CA VAL A 65 -19.86 -4.81 -3.43
C VAL A 65 -18.46 -5.33 -3.66
N ASN A 66 -18.15 -5.65 -4.92
CA ASN A 66 -16.79 -6.01 -5.33
C ASN A 66 -15.91 -4.75 -5.36
N ALA A 67 -14.90 -4.71 -4.53
CA ALA A 67 -13.98 -3.58 -4.40
C ALA A 67 -12.68 -3.74 -5.18
N TRP A 68 -12.52 -4.82 -5.95
CA TRP A 68 -11.32 -5.02 -6.75
C TRP A 68 -11.37 -4.20 -8.05
N ILE A 69 -10.31 -3.44 -8.29
CA ILE A 69 -10.19 -2.53 -9.45
C ILE A 69 -10.24 -3.23 -10.81
N GLY A 70 -9.89 -4.51 -10.88
CA GLY A 70 -9.93 -5.31 -12.11
C GLY A 70 -11.30 -5.91 -12.44
N ARG A 71 -12.33 -5.68 -11.61
CA ARG A 71 -13.67 -6.22 -11.85
C ARG A 71 -14.21 -5.75 -13.22
N ASP A 72 -14.89 -6.64 -13.91
CA ASP A 72 -15.54 -6.35 -15.20
C ASP A 72 -14.62 -5.67 -16.24
N ASN A 73 -13.29 -5.91 -16.12
CA ASN A 73 -12.25 -5.25 -16.89
C ASN A 73 -12.22 -3.71 -16.72
N TYR A 74 -12.73 -3.18 -15.63
CA TYR A 74 -12.79 -1.74 -15.37
C TYR A 74 -11.41 -1.09 -15.50
N PHE A 75 -10.40 -1.61 -14.79
CA PHE A 75 -9.04 -1.11 -14.86
C PHE A 75 -8.45 -1.17 -16.29
N TYR A 76 -8.54 -2.34 -16.95
CA TYR A 76 -7.88 -2.58 -18.23
C TYR A 76 -8.44 -1.75 -19.40
N ASN A 77 -9.69 -1.30 -19.28
CA ASN A 77 -10.35 -0.47 -20.30
C ASN A 77 -10.39 1.01 -19.93
N HIS A 78 -9.88 1.38 -18.76
CA HIS A 78 -9.98 2.75 -18.26
C HIS A 78 -8.92 3.66 -18.90
N PRO A 79 -9.27 4.89 -19.34
CA PRO A 79 -8.32 5.81 -19.97
C PRO A 79 -7.18 6.22 -19.03
N LEU A 80 -7.41 6.24 -17.71
CA LEU A 80 -6.43 6.59 -16.69
C LEU A 80 -5.64 5.38 -16.15
N GLN A 81 -5.72 4.19 -16.74
CA GLN A 81 -5.05 2.98 -16.25
C GLN A 81 -3.54 3.14 -16.01
N HIS A 82 -2.90 4.11 -16.66
CA HIS A 82 -1.47 4.40 -16.52
C HIS A 82 -1.16 5.48 -15.48
N ASP A 83 -2.17 6.13 -14.91
CA ASP A 83 -2.05 7.14 -13.85
C ASP A 83 -2.69 6.61 -12.57
N TRP A 84 -1.87 6.10 -11.67
CA TRP A 84 -2.34 5.46 -10.45
C TRP A 84 -3.20 6.38 -9.59
N VAL A 85 -2.80 7.64 -9.44
CA VAL A 85 -3.51 8.60 -8.57
C VAL A 85 -4.90 8.92 -9.13
N ASN A 86 -4.96 9.42 -10.36
CA ASN A 86 -6.23 9.81 -10.96
C ASN A 86 -7.15 8.60 -11.18
N PHE A 87 -6.59 7.44 -11.54
CA PHE A 87 -7.36 6.21 -11.65
C PHE A 87 -8.04 5.83 -10.32
N HIS A 88 -7.31 5.89 -9.18
CA HIS A 88 -7.88 5.50 -7.89
C HIS A 88 -8.90 6.53 -7.37
N LEU A 89 -8.72 7.81 -7.66
CA LEU A 89 -9.74 8.82 -7.33
C LEU A 89 -11.05 8.52 -8.06
N GLU A 90 -11.02 8.26 -9.37
CA GLU A 90 -12.22 7.87 -10.13
C GLU A 90 -12.79 6.52 -9.69
N TRP A 91 -11.93 5.55 -9.37
CA TRP A 91 -12.37 4.26 -8.86
C TRP A 91 -13.12 4.39 -7.52
N PHE A 92 -12.65 5.22 -6.61
CA PHE A 92 -13.31 5.44 -5.32
C PHE A 92 -14.60 6.24 -5.46
N ASP A 93 -14.67 7.17 -6.42
CA ASP A 93 -15.93 7.81 -6.77
C ASP A 93 -16.95 6.79 -7.31
N HIS A 94 -16.51 5.90 -8.19
CA HIS A 94 -17.34 4.79 -8.68
C HIS A 94 -17.82 3.87 -7.55
N LEU A 95 -16.94 3.48 -6.62
CA LEU A 95 -17.33 2.66 -5.45
C LEU A 95 -18.33 3.39 -4.55
N SER A 96 -18.15 4.68 -4.35
CA SER A 96 -19.07 5.51 -3.55
C SER A 96 -20.46 5.51 -4.18
N ASN A 97 -20.56 5.63 -5.49
CA ASN A 97 -21.83 5.54 -6.21
C ASN A 97 -22.47 4.15 -6.05
N LEU A 98 -21.68 3.05 -6.10
CA LEU A 98 -22.20 1.70 -5.86
C LEU A 98 -22.68 1.48 -4.43
N LEU A 99 -22.08 2.18 -3.47
CA LEU A 99 -22.44 2.11 -2.05
C LEU A 99 -23.53 3.13 -1.67
N GLU A 100 -23.95 3.98 -2.62
CA GLU A 100 -24.89 5.09 -2.41
C GLU A 100 -24.39 6.08 -1.33
N LEU A 101 -23.07 6.34 -1.30
CA LEU A 101 -22.38 7.23 -0.36
C LEU A 101 -21.66 8.35 -1.10
N PRO A 102 -21.45 9.52 -0.46
CA PRO A 102 -20.55 10.53 -0.99
C PRO A 102 -19.10 9.99 -1.09
N SER A 103 -18.36 10.38 -2.13
CA SER A 103 -16.95 10.03 -2.23
C SER A 103 -16.12 10.84 -1.21
N PRO A 104 -15.34 10.19 -0.33
CA PRO A 104 -14.48 10.88 0.62
C PRO A 104 -13.10 11.22 0.05
N MET A 105 -12.83 10.85 -1.21
CA MET A 105 -11.53 11.00 -1.88
C MET A 105 -11.65 12.02 -3.01
N ALA A 106 -11.11 13.24 -2.82
CA ALA A 106 -11.20 14.32 -3.78
C ALA A 106 -9.85 14.72 -4.39
N CYS A 107 -8.75 14.42 -3.71
CA CYS A 107 -7.40 14.77 -4.15
C CYS A 107 -6.38 13.68 -3.78
N ARG A 108 -5.16 13.81 -4.31
CA ARG A 108 -4.11 12.79 -4.09
C ARG A 108 -3.71 12.63 -2.62
N GLU A 109 -3.81 13.69 -1.83
CA GLU A 109 -3.50 13.68 -0.40
C GLU A 109 -4.45 12.75 0.37
N ASP A 110 -5.70 12.61 -0.10
CA ASP A 110 -6.69 11.71 0.50
C ASP A 110 -6.32 10.23 0.31
N LEU A 111 -5.48 9.92 -0.69
CA LEU A 111 -4.97 8.56 -0.92
C LEU A 111 -3.85 8.16 0.05
N LEU A 112 -3.26 9.11 0.79
CA LEU A 112 -2.25 8.82 1.80
C LEU A 112 -2.85 8.05 2.97
N PHE A 113 -2.09 7.07 3.47
CA PHE A 113 -2.53 6.23 4.56
C PHE A 113 -2.44 6.99 5.89
N GLU A 114 -3.56 7.05 6.62
CA GLU A 114 -3.69 7.75 7.92
C GLU A 114 -3.93 6.79 9.09
N TYR A 115 -3.56 5.53 8.99
CA TYR A 115 -3.78 4.58 10.07
C TYR A 115 -2.91 4.92 11.28
N PRO A 116 -3.48 5.08 12.49
CA PRO A 116 -2.71 5.36 13.72
C PRO A 116 -1.61 4.33 13.98
N ALA A 117 -1.85 3.07 13.63
CA ALA A 117 -0.86 2.00 13.74
C ALA A 117 0.43 2.27 12.96
N LEU A 118 0.37 3.03 11.84
CA LEU A 118 1.56 3.44 11.10
C LEU A 118 2.39 4.52 11.80
N ASN A 119 1.90 5.06 12.91
CA ASN A 119 2.63 6.03 13.73
C ASN A 119 3.36 5.43 14.94
N ALA A 120 3.39 4.11 15.06
CA ALA A 120 4.07 3.43 16.15
C ALA A 120 5.58 3.81 16.19
N PRO A 121 6.17 3.99 17.39
CA PRO A 121 7.59 4.32 17.52
C PRO A 121 8.46 3.09 17.23
N ILE A 122 9.44 3.25 16.36
CA ILE A 122 10.52 2.29 16.10
C ILE A 122 11.84 3.06 16.23
N PRO A 123 12.63 2.90 17.29
CA PRO A 123 13.77 3.78 17.57
C PRO A 123 15.02 3.40 16.75
N ILE A 124 14.90 3.44 15.42
CA ILE A 124 16.00 3.15 14.48
C ILE A 124 15.99 4.21 13.39
N GLU A 125 17.05 5.01 13.28
CA GLU A 125 17.27 5.92 12.15
C GLU A 125 18.20 5.26 11.13
N PHE A 126 17.87 5.38 9.84
CA PHE A 126 18.65 4.81 8.74
C PHE A 126 18.43 5.61 7.45
N ASP A 127 19.24 5.34 6.41
CA ASP A 127 19.17 6.13 5.19
C ASP A 127 18.17 5.56 4.17
N TYR A 128 18.19 4.24 3.91
CA TYR A 128 17.40 3.61 2.86
C TYR A 128 16.51 2.48 3.36
N LEU A 129 15.22 2.56 3.03
CA LEU A 129 14.28 1.44 3.09
C LEU A 129 14.10 0.85 1.68
N ILE A 130 14.53 -0.38 1.48
CA ILE A 130 14.43 -1.09 0.20
C ILE A 130 13.29 -2.11 0.27
N ILE A 131 12.23 -1.87 -0.50
CA ILE A 131 11.08 -2.78 -0.63
C ILE A 131 11.38 -3.76 -1.76
N ASN A 132 11.99 -4.88 -1.43
CA ASN A 132 12.41 -5.94 -2.36
C ASN A 132 11.56 -7.22 -2.23
N ALA A 133 10.31 -7.09 -1.79
CA ALA A 133 9.37 -8.20 -1.77
C ALA A 133 8.99 -8.61 -3.19
N LEU A 134 8.92 -9.92 -3.46
CA LEU A 134 8.52 -10.44 -4.77
C LEU A 134 7.07 -10.00 -5.08
N PRO A 135 6.85 -9.28 -6.21
CA PRO A 135 5.51 -8.93 -6.63
C PRO A 135 4.71 -10.18 -7.00
N GLN A 136 3.52 -10.33 -6.46
CA GLN A 136 2.60 -11.42 -6.82
C GLN A 136 1.64 -11.00 -7.94
N SER A 137 1.57 -9.69 -8.24
CA SER A 137 0.82 -9.12 -9.35
C SER A 137 1.71 -8.98 -10.59
N GLY A 138 1.10 -8.89 -11.77
CA GLY A 138 1.83 -8.64 -13.03
C GLY A 138 2.41 -7.22 -13.17
N GLN A 139 2.42 -6.41 -12.11
CA GLN A 139 2.85 -5.00 -12.16
C GLN A 139 4.35 -4.81 -12.41
N LEU A 140 5.17 -5.83 -12.17
CA LEU A 140 6.59 -5.83 -12.50
C LEU A 140 7.00 -7.24 -12.94
N PRO A 141 6.74 -7.63 -14.20
CA PRO A 141 7.01 -8.98 -14.70
C PRO A 141 8.50 -9.34 -14.74
N ASP A 142 9.37 -8.33 -14.88
CA ASP A 142 10.82 -8.48 -14.95
C ASP A 142 11.51 -8.30 -13.57
N PHE A 143 10.81 -8.69 -12.48
CA PHE A 143 11.40 -8.58 -11.14
C PHE A 143 12.73 -9.34 -11.04
N ASP A 144 13.79 -8.61 -10.67
CA ASP A 144 15.13 -9.15 -10.47
C ASP A 144 15.61 -8.97 -9.02
N ALA A 145 15.60 -10.07 -8.26
CA ALA A 145 16.13 -10.08 -6.89
C ALA A 145 17.64 -9.75 -6.84
N GLN A 146 18.39 -10.07 -7.90
CA GLN A 146 19.82 -9.77 -7.97
C GLN A 146 20.09 -8.28 -8.15
N PHE A 147 19.22 -7.57 -8.88
CA PHE A 147 19.25 -6.11 -8.96
C PHE A 147 19.22 -5.49 -7.56
N PHE A 148 18.25 -5.89 -6.71
CA PHE A 148 18.14 -5.34 -5.35
C PHE A 148 19.33 -5.74 -4.47
N LYS A 149 19.89 -6.95 -4.59
CA LYS A 149 21.12 -7.32 -3.89
C LYS A 149 22.30 -6.44 -4.28
N ASN A 150 22.46 -6.16 -5.57
CA ASN A 150 23.52 -5.29 -6.07
C ASN A 150 23.29 -3.85 -5.60
N ARG A 151 22.04 -3.37 -5.62
CA ARG A 151 21.69 -2.03 -5.14
C ARG A 151 22.03 -1.86 -3.67
N VAL A 152 21.64 -2.80 -2.80
CA VAL A 152 21.98 -2.81 -1.38
C VAL A 152 23.49 -2.78 -1.16
N ARG A 153 24.24 -3.64 -1.88
CA ARG A 153 25.72 -3.67 -1.79
C ARG A 153 26.34 -2.31 -2.12
N ASN A 154 25.87 -1.67 -3.19
CA ASN A 154 26.39 -0.36 -3.60
C ASN A 154 26.13 0.71 -2.53
N LEU A 155 24.90 0.77 -2.02
CA LEU A 155 24.54 1.72 -0.95
C LEU A 155 25.38 1.52 0.32
N LEU A 156 25.59 0.27 0.74
CA LEU A 156 26.45 -0.05 1.90
C LEU A 156 27.91 0.34 1.64
N ASN A 157 28.43 0.14 0.43
CA ASN A 157 29.78 0.55 0.04
C ASN A 157 29.94 2.07 0.01
N GLU A 158 28.89 2.82 -0.28
CA GLU A 158 28.81 4.28 -0.22
C GLU A 158 28.65 4.81 1.23
N GLY A 159 28.53 3.92 2.20
CA GLY A 159 28.44 4.25 3.63
C GLY A 159 27.02 4.51 4.15
N PHE A 160 26.01 4.24 3.35
CA PHE A 160 24.61 4.38 3.80
C PHE A 160 24.16 3.20 4.66
N SER A 161 23.30 3.48 5.63
CA SER A 161 22.57 2.46 6.38
C SER A 161 21.31 2.03 5.61
N VAL A 162 21.13 0.70 5.46
CA VAL A 162 20.07 0.13 4.62
C VAL A 162 19.29 -0.93 5.38
N ILE A 163 17.96 -0.84 5.33
CA ILE A 163 17.03 -1.91 5.77
C ILE A 163 16.24 -2.37 4.55
N THR A 164 16.10 -3.68 4.37
CA THR A 164 15.35 -4.30 3.27
C THR A 164 14.07 -4.95 3.77
N THR A 165 13.09 -5.21 2.93
CA THR A 165 11.93 -6.03 3.34
C THR A 165 12.28 -7.50 3.43
N ASN A 166 12.91 -8.07 2.41
CA ASN A 166 13.39 -9.45 2.42
C ASN A 166 14.90 -9.50 2.61
N PRO A 167 15.43 -10.54 3.27
CA PRO A 167 16.87 -10.72 3.47
C PRO A 167 17.64 -10.72 2.17
N THR A 168 18.75 -9.98 2.12
CA THR A 168 19.69 -9.97 1.00
C THR A 168 21.02 -10.65 1.33
N GLY A 169 21.18 -11.04 2.60
CA GLY A 169 22.45 -11.52 3.17
C GLY A 169 23.39 -10.36 3.53
N MET A 170 22.90 -9.12 3.48
CA MET A 170 23.65 -7.91 3.81
C MET A 170 22.74 -6.93 4.58
N GLY A 171 23.16 -6.54 5.78
CA GLY A 171 22.37 -5.64 6.63
C GLY A 171 21.13 -6.31 7.26
N LEU A 172 20.19 -5.48 7.73
CA LEU A 172 18.95 -5.91 8.38
C LEU A 172 17.81 -6.02 7.37
N SER A 173 16.85 -6.90 7.66
CA SER A 173 15.59 -6.94 6.94
C SER A 173 14.39 -6.87 7.89
N THR A 174 13.27 -6.31 7.42
CA THR A 174 12.04 -6.23 8.21
C THR A 174 11.47 -7.62 8.50
N LEU A 175 11.67 -8.58 7.59
CA LEU A 175 11.28 -9.97 7.81
C LEU A 175 12.03 -10.59 8.99
N GLU A 176 13.35 -10.39 9.09
CA GLU A 176 14.18 -10.87 10.23
C GLU A 176 13.86 -10.12 11.52
N MET A 177 13.39 -8.87 11.42
CA MET A 177 12.92 -8.08 12.56
C MET A 177 11.51 -8.46 13.01
N GLY A 178 10.81 -9.35 12.29
CA GLY A 178 9.43 -9.74 12.59
C GLY A 178 8.40 -8.64 12.31
N LEU A 179 8.71 -7.67 11.44
CA LEU A 179 7.81 -6.59 11.08
C LEU A 179 6.91 -7.00 9.91
N ASP A 180 5.62 -6.80 10.10
CA ASP A 180 4.58 -6.90 9.07
C ASP A 180 4.45 -5.60 8.26
N VAL A 181 3.43 -5.48 7.43
CA VAL A 181 3.18 -4.28 6.60
C VAL A 181 2.94 -3.03 7.45
N THR A 182 2.34 -3.17 8.64
CA THR A 182 2.13 -2.08 9.59
C THR A 182 3.46 -1.61 10.17
N GLY A 183 4.29 -2.55 10.59
CA GLY A 183 5.65 -2.27 11.07
C GLY A 183 6.54 -1.62 10.00
N ILE A 184 6.43 -2.05 8.74
CA ILE A 184 7.15 -1.45 7.61
C ILE A 184 6.69 0.01 7.39
N GLY A 185 5.38 0.26 7.41
CA GLY A 185 4.84 1.61 7.33
C GLY A 185 5.33 2.51 8.47
N SER A 186 5.35 2.00 9.71
CA SER A 186 5.89 2.72 10.87
C SER A 186 7.39 2.99 10.74
N LEU A 187 8.15 1.99 10.29
CA LEU A 187 9.60 2.10 10.08
C LEU A 187 9.95 3.17 9.04
N SER A 188 9.10 3.37 8.04
CA SER A 188 9.32 4.33 6.95
C SER A 188 9.46 5.80 7.41
N LYS A 189 9.05 6.13 8.64
CA LYS A 189 9.24 7.46 9.25
C LYS A 189 10.68 7.77 9.63
N TYR A 190 11.52 6.76 9.71
CA TYR A 190 12.88 6.84 10.23
C TYR A 190 13.94 6.72 9.12
N CYS A 191 13.52 6.65 7.85
CA CYS A 191 14.43 6.65 6.71
C CYS A 191 14.34 7.95 5.90
N LYS A 192 15.42 8.24 5.16
CA LYS A 192 15.49 9.38 4.25
C LYS A 192 15.03 9.02 2.84
N HIS A 193 15.22 7.79 2.43
CA HIS A 193 14.94 7.32 1.08
C HIS A 193 14.19 6.00 1.09
N ILE A 194 13.18 5.88 0.24
CA ILE A 194 12.44 4.64 0.01
C ILE A 194 12.62 4.25 -1.45
N GLU A 195 12.98 3.00 -1.69
CA GLU A 195 13.15 2.48 -3.04
C GLU A 195 12.55 1.07 -3.11
N GLY A 196 11.69 0.79 -4.10
CA GLY A 196 11.13 -0.55 -4.15
C GLY A 196 10.02 -0.78 -5.16
N VAL A 197 9.46 -1.96 -5.10
CA VAL A 197 8.48 -2.48 -6.03
C VAL A 197 7.04 -2.29 -5.56
N ALA A 198 6.10 -2.31 -6.51
CA ALA A 198 4.66 -2.21 -6.29
C ALA A 198 4.12 -3.45 -5.54
N THR A 199 4.25 -3.46 -4.22
CA THR A 199 3.78 -4.54 -3.34
C THR A 199 3.08 -3.97 -2.12
N GLY A 200 2.33 -4.79 -1.38
CA GLY A 200 1.64 -4.38 -0.16
C GLY A 200 2.52 -3.55 0.80
N PRO A 201 3.74 -4.00 1.14
CA PRO A 201 4.68 -3.22 1.96
C PRO A 201 4.97 -1.81 1.44
N MET A 202 5.06 -1.62 0.12
CA MET A 202 5.33 -0.30 -0.46
C MET A 202 4.18 0.68 -0.22
N TRP A 203 2.92 0.21 -0.30
CA TRP A 203 1.76 1.08 -0.11
C TRP A 203 1.70 1.68 1.28
N THR A 204 2.04 0.93 2.35
CA THR A 204 2.03 1.47 3.71
C THR A 204 3.09 2.55 3.95
N THR A 205 4.08 2.68 3.06
CA THR A 205 5.06 3.77 3.13
C THR A 205 4.55 5.09 2.58
N PHE A 206 3.44 5.12 1.86
CA PHE A 206 2.73 6.34 1.48
C PHE A 206 1.75 6.75 2.58
N ASN A 207 2.29 7.19 3.71
CA ASN A 207 1.50 7.59 4.86
C ASN A 207 1.77 9.04 5.29
N CYS A 208 0.80 9.66 5.94
CA CYS A 208 0.87 11.07 6.36
C CYS A 208 1.96 11.32 7.42
N PHE A 209 2.49 10.28 8.09
CA PHE A 209 3.44 10.42 9.19
C PHE A 209 4.90 10.55 8.74
N ASN A 210 5.20 10.36 7.44
CA ASN A 210 6.57 10.38 6.91
C ASN A 210 6.80 11.40 5.79
N LEU A 211 5.82 12.24 5.47
CA LEU A 211 5.89 13.18 4.34
C LEU A 211 7.07 14.15 4.43
N ASP A 212 7.31 14.71 5.62
CA ASP A 212 8.36 15.70 5.84
C ASP A 212 9.76 15.08 6.02
N LYS A 213 9.84 13.76 6.17
CA LYS A 213 11.09 13.05 6.49
C LYS A 213 11.71 12.34 5.31
N VAL A 214 10.88 11.75 4.46
CA VAL A 214 11.34 11.02 3.28
C VAL A 214 11.69 12.00 2.17
N LEU A 215 12.97 12.06 1.82
CA LEU A 215 13.51 12.99 0.81
C LEU A 215 13.27 12.50 -0.62
N SER A 216 13.23 11.19 -0.84
CA SER A 216 12.93 10.62 -2.15
C SER A 216 12.25 9.25 -2.06
N ARG A 217 11.38 8.97 -3.03
CA ARG A 217 10.76 7.68 -3.27
C ARG A 217 11.02 7.25 -4.71
N LYS A 218 11.59 6.05 -4.91
CA LYS A 218 11.71 5.40 -6.21
C LYS A 218 10.77 4.20 -6.25
N PHE A 219 9.80 4.27 -7.12
CA PHE A 219 8.75 3.27 -7.24
C PHE A 219 8.88 2.50 -8.56
N TYR A 220 9.20 1.22 -8.50
CA TYR A 220 9.32 0.36 -9.67
C TYR A 220 7.96 -0.25 -10.01
N CYS A 221 7.39 0.15 -11.15
CA CYS A 221 6.11 -0.32 -11.67
C CYS A 221 6.11 -0.25 -13.20
N ALA A 222 5.81 -1.36 -13.88
CA ALA A 222 5.88 -1.41 -15.35
C ALA A 222 4.72 -0.68 -16.04
N HIS A 223 3.57 -0.55 -15.41
CA HIS A 223 2.32 -0.18 -16.09
C HIS A 223 1.72 1.14 -15.63
N GLN A 224 2.10 1.66 -14.48
CA GLN A 224 1.50 2.87 -13.91
C GLN A 224 2.53 3.87 -13.45
N SER A 225 2.21 5.16 -13.59
CA SER A 225 2.90 6.25 -12.92
C SER A 225 2.26 6.47 -11.54
N VAL A 226 3.07 6.47 -10.48
CA VAL A 226 2.61 6.67 -9.10
C VAL A 226 3.17 7.99 -8.56
N ASN A 227 2.47 9.09 -8.86
CA ASN A 227 2.87 10.44 -8.43
C ASN A 227 2.09 10.88 -7.17
N LEU A 228 2.06 10.00 -6.15
CA LEU A 228 1.29 10.23 -4.93
C LEU A 228 1.91 11.30 -4.01
N THR A 229 3.22 11.47 -4.07
CA THR A 229 3.94 12.55 -3.37
C THR A 229 4.91 13.24 -4.32
N ASP A 230 5.22 14.52 -4.10
CA ASP A 230 6.10 15.31 -4.97
C ASP A 230 7.52 14.76 -5.11
N ASN A 231 7.98 14.00 -4.11
CA ASN A 231 9.29 13.37 -4.10
C ASN A 231 9.29 11.93 -4.65
N THR A 232 8.21 11.51 -5.32
CA THR A 232 8.10 10.18 -5.92
C THR A 232 8.54 10.19 -7.38
N THR A 233 9.42 9.27 -7.74
CA THR A 233 9.82 8.98 -9.12
C THR A 233 9.39 7.55 -9.45
N THR A 234 8.51 7.39 -10.44
CA THR A 234 8.14 6.07 -10.96
C THR A 234 9.12 5.64 -12.03
N LEU A 235 9.63 4.41 -11.91
CA LEU A 235 10.55 3.78 -12.84
C LEU A 235 9.88 2.55 -13.45
N ASN A 236 9.84 2.48 -14.77
CA ASN A 236 9.12 1.44 -15.50
C ASN A 236 9.97 0.20 -15.79
N LYS A 237 11.24 0.18 -15.34
CA LYS A 237 12.18 -0.95 -15.49
C LYS A 237 13.05 -1.03 -14.24
N LEU A 238 13.52 -2.25 -13.93
CA LEU A 238 14.61 -2.50 -13.00
C LEU A 238 15.96 -2.27 -13.65
#